data_b468228cf6feb87526d65946b302658e
#
_entry.id   b468228cf6feb87526d65946b302658e
#
_cell.length_a   1.000
_cell.length_b   1.000
_cell.length_c   1.000
_cell.angle_alpha   90.00
_cell.angle_beta   90.00
_cell.angle_gamma   90.00
#
_symmetry.space_group_name_H-M   'P 1'
#
loop_
_entity.id
_entity.type
_entity.pdbx_description
1 polymer ?
#
loop_
_entity_poly.entity_id
_entity_poly.type
_entity_poly.pdbx_seq_one_letter_code
_entity_poly.pdbx_strand_id
1 'polypeptide(L)'
;MALRETLAPYGSRLLGVREANGILHSEPLEFLVQLLNGAIPRPMPLPRIPLSDALALKRLFFGKAIMEIRGATAADSRFGAMLSVREYPSLTGPGSLDSLLRVPHEFILTQSFSLIDRAPVQREIERVARVVEQTDERNSVVADHLAIARNELLGGESLYGEHHLSVFCLGRSTEEVTAAVTATGAALSDRSVIWVREDLNLEPTFWAQLPGNFGYIARKSTISSKNFAGFTSLHNYPSGRPTGNHWGPAISLFETVSQTAYFYNHHIRDLGNFTVVGPSGSGKTVFLTFVSAQSQRIEPRPKLVFVDKDRGCEIFIRALGGQYEELQPGEPTGFNPLTLPDTGPNREFLFQLFSLMLRPTRDGFGLSASEEQVIRSAISTVLRSGPEGRTLSAFATLLRGRIQASADDLESRLRPWMAKDQRGWLFNNETDTFSLGRIFGFDMTRVLDDPLTRTAALMYIFHRIDELLTGEPVMIFLDEGWRLLEDDAFSFFIKDKLKTIRKQNGIVGFGTQSAADIVNSKTSNTLLEQSATNIFFPNPKADDESYRLAFQLSGREIAWIRRTPPESRTFLIKHGRDSVIAKLNLSGMPDIIKVLSGRTETVAEMGALRERLGNDPADWLPPFMQAALEKGR
;
A
#
# COMPACT_ATOMS: atom_id res chain seq x y z
N MET A 1 26.31 -15.57 -16.81
CA MET A 1 26.37 -14.42 -15.89
C MET A 1 25.47 -13.29 -16.34
N ALA A 2 25.60 -12.74 -17.54
CA ALA A 2 24.78 -11.61 -18.02
C ALA A 2 23.27 -11.78 -17.86
N LEU A 3 22.69 -12.89 -18.28
CA LEU A 3 21.23 -13.13 -18.15
C LEU A 3 20.76 -13.13 -16.68
N ARG A 4 21.57 -13.66 -15.78
CA ARG A 4 21.25 -13.67 -14.34
C ARG A 4 21.24 -12.26 -13.74
N GLU A 5 22.21 -11.43 -14.15
CA GLU A 5 22.27 -10.02 -13.73
C GLU A 5 21.11 -9.22 -14.29
N THR A 6 20.76 -9.42 -15.57
CA THR A 6 19.62 -8.77 -16.21
C THR A 6 18.29 -9.14 -15.55
N LEU A 7 18.13 -10.38 -15.11
CA LEU A 7 16.89 -10.86 -14.50
C LEU A 7 16.86 -10.73 -12.97
N ALA A 8 17.95 -10.33 -12.32
CA ALA A 8 18.03 -10.19 -10.86
C ALA A 8 16.96 -9.27 -10.26
N PRO A 9 16.60 -8.12 -10.87
CA PRO A 9 15.53 -7.25 -10.37
C PRO A 9 14.15 -7.93 -10.29
N TYR A 10 13.95 -9.00 -11.07
CA TYR A 10 12.69 -9.77 -11.10
C TYR A 10 12.67 -10.94 -10.10
N GLY A 11 13.66 -11.04 -9.21
CA GLY A 11 13.76 -12.12 -8.24
C GLY A 11 14.02 -13.50 -8.86
N SER A 12 14.61 -13.53 -10.08
CA SER A 12 14.87 -14.77 -10.80
C SER A 12 15.91 -15.64 -10.07
N ARG A 13 15.70 -16.95 -10.11
CA ARG A 13 16.64 -17.95 -9.60
C ARG A 13 16.83 -19.08 -10.61
N LEU A 14 17.99 -19.68 -10.60
CA LEU A 14 18.23 -20.88 -11.37
C LEU A 14 17.56 -22.08 -10.67
N LEU A 15 16.91 -22.92 -11.45
CA LEU A 15 16.45 -24.22 -10.96
C LEU A 15 17.66 -25.13 -10.77
N GLY A 16 17.71 -25.83 -9.63
CA GLY A 16 18.84 -26.64 -9.24
C GLY A 16 18.44 -27.90 -8.48
N VAL A 17 19.42 -28.54 -7.87
CA VAL A 17 19.19 -29.64 -6.94
C VAL A 17 19.17 -29.05 -5.52
N ARG A 18 18.17 -29.39 -4.73
CA ARG A 18 18.03 -29.01 -3.33
C ARG A 18 17.97 -30.24 -2.44
N GLU A 19 18.51 -30.13 -1.24
CA GLU A 19 18.40 -31.14 -0.22
C GLU A 19 17.28 -30.77 0.76
N ALA A 20 16.39 -31.74 1.02
CA ALA A 20 15.36 -31.61 2.05
C ALA A 20 15.19 -32.98 2.74
N ASN A 21 15.27 -32.99 4.07
CA ASN A 21 15.16 -34.22 4.88
C ASN A 21 16.14 -35.34 4.46
N GLY A 22 17.37 -34.99 4.06
CA GLY A 22 18.38 -35.94 3.61
C GLY A 22 18.15 -36.55 2.22
N ILE A 23 17.18 -36.03 1.46
CA ILE A 23 16.86 -36.44 0.10
C ILE A 23 17.18 -35.30 -0.86
N LEU A 24 17.89 -35.62 -1.95
CA LEU A 24 18.15 -34.69 -3.04
C LEU A 24 16.93 -34.61 -3.97
N HIS A 25 16.44 -33.41 -4.20
CA HIS A 25 15.31 -33.10 -5.09
C HIS A 25 15.79 -32.30 -6.29
N SER A 26 15.22 -32.57 -7.48
CA SER A 26 15.55 -31.88 -8.72
C SER A 26 14.46 -30.91 -9.15
N GLU A 27 14.69 -29.61 -8.99
CA GLU A 27 13.74 -28.57 -9.46
C GLU A 27 13.55 -28.57 -10.99
N PRO A 28 14.59 -28.81 -11.84
CA PRO A 28 14.38 -28.99 -13.28
C PRO A 28 13.42 -30.15 -13.60
N LEU A 29 13.52 -31.27 -12.85
CA LEU A 29 12.62 -32.41 -13.04
C LEU A 29 11.19 -32.03 -12.61
N GLU A 30 11.02 -31.33 -11.50
CA GLU A 30 9.72 -30.84 -11.04
C GLU A 30 9.04 -29.99 -12.13
N PHE A 31 9.79 -29.09 -12.76
CA PHE A 31 9.31 -28.26 -13.86
C PHE A 31 8.87 -29.09 -15.08
N LEU A 32 9.66 -30.04 -15.52
CA LEU A 32 9.33 -30.91 -16.66
C LEU A 32 8.13 -31.80 -16.36
N VAL A 33 8.04 -32.34 -15.15
CA VAL A 33 6.88 -33.13 -14.69
C VAL A 33 5.61 -32.31 -14.71
N GLN A 34 5.67 -31.06 -14.30
CA GLN A 34 4.54 -30.13 -14.35
C GLN A 34 4.05 -29.92 -15.78
N LEU A 35 4.97 -29.63 -16.72
CA LEU A 35 4.62 -29.47 -18.14
C LEU A 35 3.90 -30.66 -18.72
N LEU A 36 4.37 -31.87 -18.43
CA LEU A 36 3.85 -33.10 -19.03
C LEU A 36 2.59 -33.61 -18.34
N ASN A 37 2.50 -33.50 -17.02
CA ASN A 37 1.42 -34.15 -16.28
C ASN A 37 0.33 -33.17 -15.83
N GLY A 38 0.45 -31.87 -16.16
CA GLY A 38 -0.55 -30.85 -15.86
C GLY A 38 -0.89 -30.75 -14.36
N ALA A 39 0.08 -31.03 -13.49
CA ALA A 39 -0.11 -31.07 -12.04
C ALA A 39 0.77 -30.04 -11.35
N ILE A 40 0.36 -29.61 -10.14
CA ILE A 40 1.19 -28.76 -9.29
C ILE A 40 2.51 -29.51 -8.99
N PRO A 41 3.66 -28.83 -9.07
CA PRO A 41 4.95 -29.44 -8.79
C PRO A 41 4.97 -30.07 -7.40
N ARG A 42 5.35 -31.34 -7.33
CA ARG A 42 5.67 -32.03 -6.06
C ARG A 42 7.17 -32.17 -5.94
N PRO A 43 7.74 -32.16 -4.73
CA PRO A 43 9.15 -32.46 -4.58
C PRO A 43 9.52 -33.77 -5.28
N MET A 44 10.37 -33.66 -6.31
CA MET A 44 10.79 -34.83 -7.10
C MET A 44 12.20 -35.24 -6.66
N PRO A 45 12.38 -36.43 -6.07
CA PRO A 45 13.70 -36.95 -5.77
C PRO A 45 14.56 -37.03 -7.02
N LEU A 46 15.86 -36.81 -6.88
CA LEU A 46 16.80 -36.96 -7.99
C LEU A 46 16.79 -38.43 -8.44
N PRO A 47 16.33 -38.75 -9.69
CA PRO A 47 16.15 -40.11 -10.09
C PRO A 47 17.47 -40.81 -10.42
N ARG A 48 17.50 -42.12 -10.21
CA ARG A 48 18.58 -43.02 -10.66
C ARG A 48 18.20 -43.80 -11.91
N ILE A 49 17.09 -43.44 -12.55
CA ILE A 49 16.56 -44.02 -13.77
C ILE A 49 16.65 -43.03 -14.93
N PRO A 50 16.53 -43.46 -16.20
CA PRO A 50 16.46 -42.52 -17.32
C PRO A 50 15.41 -41.43 -17.13
N LEU A 51 15.68 -40.24 -17.62
CA LEU A 51 14.78 -39.10 -17.47
C LEU A 51 13.42 -39.36 -18.10
N SER A 52 13.37 -40.03 -19.25
CA SER A 52 12.13 -40.47 -19.91
C SER A 52 11.18 -41.24 -18.98
N ASP A 53 11.75 -42.12 -18.17
CA ASP A 53 10.97 -42.96 -17.26
C ASP A 53 10.55 -42.22 -15.99
N ALA A 54 11.35 -41.26 -15.57
CA ALA A 54 11.07 -40.40 -14.43
C ALA A 54 9.98 -39.35 -14.72
N LEU A 55 9.82 -38.92 -15.98
CA LEU A 55 8.86 -37.90 -16.40
C LEU A 55 7.44 -38.44 -16.63
N ALA A 56 7.31 -39.68 -17.04
CA ALA A 56 6.05 -40.32 -17.45
C ALA A 56 5.21 -40.79 -16.24
N LEU A 57 4.73 -39.85 -15.42
CA LEU A 57 3.93 -40.18 -14.23
C LEU A 57 2.46 -40.52 -14.57
N LYS A 58 1.95 -40.00 -15.69
CA LYS A 58 0.56 -40.15 -16.15
C LYS A 58 0.54 -40.61 -17.62
N ARG A 59 -0.57 -41.17 -18.05
CA ARG A 59 -0.77 -41.57 -19.45
C ARG A 59 -1.43 -40.45 -20.24
N LEU A 60 -0.88 -40.14 -21.43
CA LEU A 60 -1.38 -39.11 -22.31
C LEU A 60 -2.21 -39.74 -23.43
N PHE A 61 -3.42 -39.24 -23.64
CA PHE A 61 -4.31 -39.64 -24.71
C PHE A 61 -4.69 -38.41 -25.54
N PHE A 62 -4.32 -38.39 -26.79
CA PHE A 62 -4.63 -37.32 -27.71
C PHE A 62 -5.92 -37.61 -28.46
N GLY A 63 -6.96 -36.81 -28.25
CA GLY A 63 -8.17 -36.81 -29.02
C GLY A 63 -8.09 -35.85 -30.21
N LYS A 64 -9.23 -35.47 -30.81
CA LYS A 64 -9.24 -34.55 -31.96
C LYS A 64 -8.82 -33.15 -31.58
N ALA A 65 -9.38 -32.56 -30.52
CA ALA A 65 -9.12 -31.18 -30.11
C ALA A 65 -8.97 -31.03 -28.58
N ILE A 66 -9.05 -32.12 -27.85
CA ILE A 66 -8.84 -32.23 -26.40
C ILE A 66 -7.97 -33.45 -26.17
N MET A 67 -7.03 -33.34 -25.25
CA MET A 67 -6.25 -34.46 -24.73
C MET A 67 -6.65 -34.77 -23.29
N GLU A 68 -6.42 -36.01 -22.88
CA GLU A 68 -6.57 -36.46 -21.51
C GLU A 68 -5.20 -36.84 -20.93
N ILE A 69 -4.91 -36.32 -19.75
CA ILE A 69 -3.76 -36.68 -18.91
C ILE A 69 -4.32 -37.58 -17.81
N ARG A 70 -4.32 -38.89 -18.04
CA ARG A 70 -4.98 -39.88 -17.18
C ARG A 70 -4.11 -40.23 -15.98
N GLY A 71 -4.59 -39.89 -14.79
CA GLY A 71 -4.02 -40.26 -13.50
C GLY A 71 -4.51 -41.64 -13.03
N ALA A 72 -4.11 -42.03 -11.83
CA ALA A 72 -4.54 -43.27 -11.19
C ALA A 72 -6.03 -43.26 -10.83
N THR A 73 -6.61 -42.13 -10.59
CA THR A 73 -8.03 -41.90 -10.28
C THR A 73 -8.61 -40.82 -11.17
N ALA A 74 -9.95 -40.73 -11.26
CA ALA A 74 -10.63 -39.66 -11.98
C ALA A 74 -10.29 -38.27 -11.39
N ALA A 75 -10.14 -38.16 -10.08
CA ALA A 75 -9.77 -36.92 -9.41
C ALA A 75 -8.33 -36.45 -9.73
N ASP A 76 -7.45 -37.40 -10.12
CA ASP A 76 -6.07 -37.13 -10.49
C ASP A 76 -5.89 -36.93 -12.01
N SER A 77 -6.95 -37.20 -12.79
CA SER A 77 -6.96 -36.99 -14.24
C SER A 77 -7.22 -35.53 -14.60
N ARG A 78 -6.66 -35.08 -15.73
CA ARG A 78 -6.82 -33.74 -16.26
C ARG A 78 -7.12 -33.78 -17.75
N PHE A 79 -7.74 -32.75 -18.23
CA PHE A 79 -7.97 -32.53 -19.65
C PHE A 79 -7.25 -31.29 -20.11
N GLY A 80 -6.90 -31.21 -21.39
CA GLY A 80 -6.22 -30.06 -21.94
C GLY A 80 -6.48 -29.81 -23.41
N ALA A 81 -6.30 -28.59 -23.86
CA ALA A 81 -6.35 -28.19 -25.26
C ALA A 81 -5.27 -27.18 -25.57
N MET A 82 -4.74 -27.22 -26.80
CA MET A 82 -3.68 -26.32 -27.25
C MET A 82 -4.26 -25.19 -28.10
N LEU A 83 -3.83 -23.96 -27.85
CA LEU A 83 -4.02 -22.80 -28.71
C LEU A 83 -2.67 -22.39 -29.29
N SER A 84 -2.65 -22.01 -30.56
CA SER A 84 -1.45 -21.44 -31.21
C SER A 84 -1.78 -20.11 -31.89
N VAL A 85 -0.79 -19.22 -31.97
CA VAL A 85 -0.91 -17.99 -32.75
C VAL A 85 -0.90 -18.36 -34.25
N ARG A 86 -1.91 -17.88 -34.98
CA ARG A 86 -2.01 -18.00 -36.44
C ARG A 86 -1.50 -16.73 -37.13
N GLU A 87 -1.94 -15.57 -36.62
CA GLU A 87 -1.50 -14.27 -37.15
C GLU A 87 -1.18 -13.31 -36.00
N TYR A 88 -0.12 -12.58 -36.17
CA TYR A 88 0.36 -11.63 -35.17
C TYR A 88 -0.32 -10.28 -35.33
N PRO A 89 -0.50 -9.51 -34.24
CA PRO A 89 -1.05 -8.17 -34.31
C PRO A 89 -0.08 -7.23 -35.06
N SER A 90 -0.63 -6.19 -35.69
CA SER A 90 0.17 -5.19 -36.39
C SER A 90 1.11 -4.40 -35.48
N LEU A 91 0.78 -4.28 -34.21
CA LEU A 91 1.59 -3.59 -33.20
C LEU A 91 1.73 -4.47 -31.96
N THR A 92 2.94 -4.55 -31.46
CA THR A 92 3.26 -5.20 -30.17
C THR A 92 4.01 -4.22 -29.29
N GLY A 93 3.87 -4.38 -28.00
CA GLY A 93 4.55 -3.54 -27.00
C GLY A 93 4.50 -4.18 -25.62
N PRO A 94 5.14 -3.57 -24.64
CA PRO A 94 5.06 -4.04 -23.27
C PRO A 94 3.60 -4.20 -22.82
N GLY A 95 3.27 -5.34 -22.24
CA GLY A 95 1.90 -5.66 -21.80
C GLY A 95 0.98 -6.23 -22.87
N SER A 96 1.48 -6.62 -24.05
CA SER A 96 0.66 -7.25 -25.10
C SER A 96 -0.06 -8.52 -24.65
N LEU A 97 0.46 -9.23 -23.65
CA LEU A 97 -0.13 -10.45 -23.07
C LEU A 97 -0.78 -10.23 -21.69
N ASP A 98 -0.89 -9.01 -21.19
CA ASP A 98 -1.42 -8.72 -19.85
C ASP A 98 -2.88 -9.17 -19.66
N SER A 99 -3.68 -9.23 -20.73
CA SER A 99 -5.03 -9.78 -20.71
C SER A 99 -5.07 -11.25 -20.27
N LEU A 100 -4.03 -12.02 -20.57
CA LEU A 100 -3.93 -13.42 -20.13
C LEU A 100 -3.78 -13.55 -18.61
N LEU A 101 -3.18 -12.58 -17.94
CA LEU A 101 -3.02 -12.57 -16.47
C LEU A 101 -4.36 -12.45 -15.72
N ARG A 102 -5.45 -12.09 -16.43
CA ARG A 102 -6.81 -11.97 -15.87
C ARG A 102 -7.68 -13.20 -16.11
N VAL A 103 -7.19 -14.16 -16.91
CA VAL A 103 -7.96 -15.38 -17.23
C VAL A 103 -8.10 -16.23 -15.97
N PRO A 104 -9.34 -16.54 -15.49
CA PRO A 104 -9.56 -17.26 -14.25
C PRO A 104 -9.45 -18.78 -14.43
N HIS A 105 -8.59 -19.22 -15.33
CA HIS A 105 -8.37 -20.64 -15.67
C HIS A 105 -6.88 -20.96 -15.67
N GLU A 106 -6.57 -22.20 -15.43
CA GLU A 106 -5.19 -22.69 -15.46
C GLU A 106 -4.70 -22.86 -16.90
N PHE A 107 -3.55 -22.29 -17.20
CA PHE A 107 -2.89 -22.48 -18.50
C PHE A 107 -1.38 -22.43 -18.38
N ILE A 108 -0.71 -22.99 -19.38
CA ILE A 108 0.76 -22.91 -19.56
C ILE A 108 1.00 -22.20 -20.89
N LEU A 109 1.70 -21.06 -20.85
CA LEU A 109 2.12 -20.35 -22.04
C LEU A 109 3.57 -20.70 -22.36
N THR A 110 3.82 -21.14 -23.58
CA THR A 110 5.15 -21.51 -24.08
C THR A 110 5.51 -20.62 -25.26
N GLN A 111 6.70 -20.06 -25.22
CA GLN A 111 7.28 -19.29 -26.32
C GLN A 111 8.69 -19.78 -26.63
N SER A 112 9.05 -19.73 -27.89
CA SER A 112 10.43 -19.91 -28.36
C SER A 112 10.77 -18.81 -29.37
N PHE A 113 12.04 -18.39 -29.37
CA PHE A 113 12.55 -17.41 -30.33
C PHE A 113 13.93 -17.84 -30.78
N SER A 114 14.06 -18.19 -32.05
CA SER A 114 15.31 -18.64 -32.66
C SER A 114 15.82 -17.58 -33.60
N LEU A 115 17.00 -17.05 -33.33
CA LEU A 115 17.61 -16.02 -34.15
C LEU A 115 17.86 -16.50 -35.59
N ILE A 116 17.57 -15.66 -36.56
CA ILE A 116 17.84 -15.87 -37.98
C ILE A 116 18.95 -14.92 -38.40
N ASP A 117 19.83 -15.41 -39.31
CA ASP A 117 20.83 -14.57 -39.91
C ASP A 117 20.26 -13.38 -40.66
N ARG A 118 20.97 -12.28 -40.67
CA ARG A 118 20.51 -11.01 -41.27
C ARG A 118 20.17 -11.11 -42.75
N ALA A 119 20.99 -11.84 -43.55
CA ALA A 119 20.86 -11.91 -45.00
C ALA A 119 19.54 -12.56 -45.49
N PRO A 120 19.03 -13.69 -44.89
CA PRO A 120 17.69 -14.20 -45.20
C PRO A 120 16.58 -13.21 -44.87
N VAL A 121 16.64 -12.54 -43.72
CA VAL A 121 15.60 -11.58 -43.29
C VAL A 121 15.55 -10.36 -44.23
N GLN A 122 16.70 -9.85 -44.61
CA GLN A 122 16.78 -8.74 -45.56
C GLN A 122 16.12 -9.09 -46.92
N ARG A 123 16.44 -10.26 -47.45
CA ARG A 123 15.82 -10.76 -48.69
C ARG A 123 14.30 -10.88 -48.60
N GLU A 124 13.79 -11.32 -47.44
CA GLU A 124 12.36 -11.45 -47.20
C GLU A 124 11.68 -10.07 -47.13
N ILE A 125 12.24 -9.11 -46.40
CA ILE A 125 11.74 -7.73 -46.36
C ILE A 125 11.73 -7.11 -47.76
N GLU A 126 12.80 -7.30 -48.53
CA GLU A 126 12.88 -6.79 -49.92
C GLU A 126 11.89 -7.48 -50.86
N ARG A 127 11.61 -8.76 -50.64
CA ARG A 127 10.59 -9.52 -51.38
C ARG A 127 9.19 -8.95 -51.12
N VAL A 128 8.85 -8.76 -49.84
CA VAL A 128 7.54 -8.22 -49.44
C VAL A 128 7.38 -6.78 -49.93
N ALA A 129 8.43 -5.95 -49.81
CA ALA A 129 8.39 -4.57 -50.29
C ALA A 129 8.08 -4.52 -51.80
N ARG A 130 8.72 -5.37 -52.62
CA ARG A 130 8.43 -5.46 -54.06
C ARG A 130 7.00 -5.88 -54.35
N VAL A 131 6.41 -6.78 -53.57
CA VAL A 131 5.01 -7.20 -53.73
C VAL A 131 4.07 -6.05 -53.42
N VAL A 132 4.34 -5.29 -52.34
CA VAL A 132 3.54 -4.12 -51.95
C VAL A 132 3.63 -3.00 -52.99
N GLU A 133 4.80 -2.79 -53.60
CA GLU A 133 4.99 -1.81 -54.69
C GLU A 133 4.24 -2.19 -55.98
N GLN A 134 4.06 -3.47 -56.27
CA GLN A 134 3.38 -3.99 -57.46
C GLN A 134 1.86 -4.07 -57.32
N THR A 135 1.36 -4.13 -56.10
CA THR A 135 -0.08 -4.05 -55.83
C THR A 135 -0.47 -2.59 -55.73
N ASP A 136 -1.44 -2.15 -56.55
CA ASP A 136 -1.93 -0.77 -56.64
C ASP A 136 -2.55 -0.22 -55.34
N GLU A 137 -2.61 -1.04 -54.32
CA GLU A 137 -2.84 -0.66 -52.93
C GLU A 137 -1.55 -0.04 -52.36
N ARG A 138 -1.32 1.22 -52.69
CA ARG A 138 -0.35 2.08 -51.97
C ARG A 138 -0.86 2.32 -50.54
N ASN A 139 -0.87 1.28 -49.75
CA ASN A 139 -1.06 1.40 -48.30
C ASN A 139 0.24 2.00 -47.76
N SER A 140 0.31 3.33 -47.74
CA SER A 140 1.49 4.09 -47.28
C SER A 140 2.02 3.58 -45.92
N VAL A 141 1.11 3.13 -45.05
CA VAL A 141 1.44 2.59 -43.71
C VAL A 141 2.27 1.28 -43.79
N VAL A 142 1.97 0.36 -44.70
CA VAL A 142 2.73 -0.89 -44.83
C VAL A 142 4.11 -0.62 -45.42
N ALA A 143 4.19 0.26 -46.40
CA ALA A 143 5.48 0.67 -46.97
C ALA A 143 6.36 1.39 -45.96
N ASP A 144 5.79 2.26 -45.12
CA ASP A 144 6.51 2.95 -44.06
C ASP A 144 7.04 1.96 -42.98
N HIS A 145 6.20 1.00 -42.60
CA HIS A 145 6.62 -0.04 -41.65
C HIS A 145 7.75 -0.92 -42.20
N LEU A 146 7.70 -1.28 -43.46
CA LEU A 146 8.77 -2.04 -44.13
C LEU A 146 10.08 -1.23 -44.22
N ALA A 147 9.99 0.07 -44.49
CA ALA A 147 11.15 0.96 -44.51
C ALA A 147 11.79 1.09 -43.11
N ILE A 148 10.96 1.23 -42.06
CA ILE A 148 11.42 1.24 -40.68
C ILE A 148 12.11 -0.09 -40.32
N ALA A 149 11.46 -1.21 -40.61
CA ALA A 149 11.99 -2.55 -40.34
C ALA A 149 13.35 -2.78 -41.03
N ARG A 150 13.49 -2.32 -42.28
CA ARG A 150 14.74 -2.37 -43.05
C ARG A 150 15.84 -1.53 -42.38
N ASN A 151 15.53 -0.30 -42.01
CA ASN A 151 16.48 0.62 -41.41
C ASN A 151 16.95 0.09 -40.03
N GLU A 152 16.04 -0.42 -39.21
CA GLU A 152 16.37 -1.05 -37.91
C GLU A 152 17.27 -2.29 -38.08
N LEU A 153 16.98 -3.13 -39.08
CA LEU A 153 17.79 -4.30 -39.39
C LEU A 153 19.20 -3.86 -39.86
N LEU A 154 19.30 -2.85 -40.74
CA LEU A 154 20.56 -2.34 -41.27
C LEU A 154 21.36 -1.62 -40.19
N GLY A 155 20.72 -0.87 -39.32
CA GLY A 155 21.35 -0.18 -38.18
C GLY A 155 21.75 -1.12 -37.03
N GLY A 156 21.33 -2.38 -37.04
CA GLY A 156 21.59 -3.32 -35.93
C GLY A 156 20.78 -3.05 -34.66
N GLU A 157 19.73 -2.23 -34.76
CA GLU A 157 18.83 -1.89 -33.65
C GLU A 157 17.83 -3.01 -33.32
N SER A 158 17.56 -3.89 -34.29
CA SER A 158 16.64 -5.00 -34.16
C SER A 158 17.20 -6.27 -34.79
N LEU A 159 17.07 -7.39 -34.08
CA LEU A 159 17.33 -8.73 -34.59
C LEU A 159 16.00 -9.37 -35.00
N TYR A 160 16.07 -10.38 -35.84
CA TYR A 160 14.88 -11.14 -36.25
C TYR A 160 15.05 -12.59 -35.89
N GLY A 161 13.94 -13.28 -35.66
CA GLY A 161 13.94 -14.69 -35.34
C GLY A 161 12.60 -15.35 -35.64
N GLU A 162 12.66 -16.69 -35.76
CA GLU A 162 11.45 -17.51 -35.77
C GLU A 162 10.87 -17.57 -34.38
N HIS A 163 9.64 -17.08 -34.23
CA HIS A 163 8.89 -17.09 -32.98
C HIS A 163 7.75 -18.11 -33.05
N HIS A 164 7.56 -18.80 -31.94
CA HIS A 164 6.44 -19.67 -31.68
C HIS A 164 5.81 -19.26 -30.35
N LEU A 165 4.48 -19.24 -30.31
CA LEU A 165 3.69 -19.06 -29.09
C LEU A 165 2.51 -20.01 -29.10
N SER A 166 2.41 -20.80 -28.04
CA SER A 166 1.27 -21.68 -27.77
C SER A 166 0.79 -21.56 -26.33
N VAL A 167 -0.48 -21.85 -26.10
CA VAL A 167 -1.08 -21.84 -24.77
C VAL A 167 -1.77 -23.18 -24.55
N PHE A 168 -1.36 -23.88 -23.51
CA PHE A 168 -1.97 -25.11 -23.06
C PHE A 168 -3.01 -24.80 -21.99
N CYS A 169 -4.30 -24.87 -22.32
CA CYS A 169 -5.41 -24.68 -21.40
C CYS A 169 -5.72 -26.00 -20.69
N LEU A 170 -5.83 -25.96 -19.37
CA LEU A 170 -6.02 -27.12 -18.50
C LEU A 170 -7.36 -27.04 -17.75
N GLY A 171 -7.96 -28.20 -17.46
CA GLY A 171 -9.19 -28.32 -16.69
C GLY A 171 -9.36 -29.72 -16.11
N ARG A 172 -10.33 -29.87 -15.21
CA ARG A 172 -10.71 -31.18 -14.62
C ARG A 172 -11.77 -31.90 -15.43
N SER A 173 -12.43 -31.17 -16.33
CA SER A 173 -13.43 -31.74 -17.26
C SER A 173 -13.27 -31.07 -18.64
N THR A 174 -13.94 -31.64 -19.63
CA THR A 174 -13.98 -31.13 -21.00
C THR A 174 -14.67 -29.77 -21.09
N GLU A 175 -15.66 -29.53 -20.22
CA GLU A 175 -16.39 -28.27 -20.08
C GLU A 175 -15.49 -27.18 -19.55
N GLU A 176 -14.70 -27.45 -18.48
CA GLU A 176 -13.72 -26.52 -17.92
C GLU A 176 -12.64 -26.15 -18.96
N VAL A 177 -12.14 -27.14 -19.72
CA VAL A 177 -11.17 -26.86 -20.80
C VAL A 177 -11.79 -25.98 -21.89
N THR A 178 -13.05 -26.24 -22.26
CA THR A 178 -13.73 -25.41 -23.25
C THR A 178 -13.93 -23.98 -22.78
N ALA A 179 -14.29 -23.79 -21.51
CA ALA A 179 -14.39 -22.48 -20.90
C ALA A 179 -13.01 -21.78 -20.85
N ALA A 180 -11.95 -22.51 -20.48
CA ALA A 180 -10.57 -22.01 -20.46
C ALA A 180 -10.10 -21.58 -21.88
N VAL A 181 -10.37 -22.37 -22.90
CA VAL A 181 -10.07 -22.06 -24.30
C VAL A 181 -10.80 -20.78 -24.74
N THR A 182 -12.08 -20.68 -24.40
CA THR A 182 -12.90 -19.49 -24.76
C THR A 182 -12.36 -18.22 -24.10
N ALA A 183 -12.11 -18.27 -22.78
CA ALA A 183 -11.60 -17.12 -22.03
C ALA A 183 -10.18 -16.71 -22.47
N THR A 184 -9.29 -17.69 -22.67
CA THR A 184 -7.93 -17.45 -23.16
C THR A 184 -7.93 -16.91 -24.59
N GLY A 185 -8.76 -17.49 -25.45
CA GLY A 185 -8.92 -17.01 -26.82
C GLY A 185 -9.46 -15.59 -26.90
N ALA A 186 -10.45 -15.23 -26.10
CA ALA A 186 -10.95 -13.87 -25.99
C ALA A 186 -9.84 -12.89 -25.55
N ALA A 187 -9.06 -13.25 -24.53
CA ALA A 187 -7.94 -12.44 -24.04
C ALA A 187 -6.84 -12.21 -25.10
N LEU A 188 -6.59 -13.19 -25.98
CA LEU A 188 -5.69 -13.04 -27.11
C LEU A 188 -6.30 -12.14 -28.20
N SER A 189 -7.59 -12.31 -28.51
CA SER A 189 -8.31 -11.53 -29.51
C SER A 189 -8.42 -10.06 -29.14
N ASP A 190 -8.57 -9.72 -27.86
CA ASP A 190 -8.57 -8.33 -27.33
C ASP A 190 -7.29 -7.56 -27.70
N ARG A 191 -6.22 -8.27 -28.02
CA ARG A 191 -4.94 -7.73 -28.48
C ARG A 191 -4.68 -7.95 -29.95
N SER A 192 -5.73 -8.23 -30.73
CA SER A 192 -5.66 -8.49 -32.16
C SER A 192 -4.75 -9.65 -32.55
N VAL A 193 -4.54 -10.60 -31.64
CA VAL A 193 -3.89 -11.87 -31.95
C VAL A 193 -4.91 -12.83 -32.54
N ILE A 194 -4.69 -13.30 -33.77
CA ILE A 194 -5.51 -14.35 -34.37
C ILE A 194 -4.94 -15.70 -33.95
N TRP A 195 -5.73 -16.45 -33.23
CA TRP A 195 -5.36 -17.75 -32.67
C TRP A 195 -6.17 -18.89 -33.30
N VAL A 196 -5.68 -20.09 -33.16
CA VAL A 196 -6.34 -21.33 -33.57
C VAL A 196 -6.29 -22.34 -32.43
N ARG A 197 -7.41 -23.07 -32.20
CA ARG A 197 -7.40 -24.27 -31.38
C ARG A 197 -6.83 -25.42 -32.25
N GLU A 198 -5.78 -26.02 -31.73
CA GLU A 198 -5.12 -27.12 -32.45
C GLU A 198 -5.95 -28.40 -32.41
N ASP A 199 -6.06 -29.02 -33.58
CA ASP A 199 -6.67 -30.34 -33.80
C ASP A 199 -5.65 -31.32 -34.37
N LEU A 200 -5.31 -31.22 -35.65
CA LEU A 200 -4.29 -32.07 -36.29
C LEU A 200 -2.90 -31.89 -35.69
N ASN A 201 -2.60 -30.70 -35.21
CA ASN A 201 -1.32 -30.39 -34.57
C ASN A 201 -1.40 -30.42 -33.02
N LEU A 202 -2.45 -30.96 -32.42
CA LEU A 202 -2.59 -31.01 -30.96
C LEU A 202 -1.40 -31.68 -30.29
N GLU A 203 -1.05 -32.89 -30.74
CA GLU A 203 0.07 -33.68 -30.20
C GLU A 203 1.43 -32.99 -30.45
N PRO A 204 1.79 -32.60 -31.68
CA PRO A 204 3.04 -31.87 -31.91
C PRO A 204 3.14 -30.59 -31.05
N THR A 205 2.09 -29.77 -30.97
CA THR A 205 2.12 -28.52 -30.19
C THR A 205 2.28 -28.79 -28.69
N PHE A 206 1.69 -29.88 -28.18
CA PHE A 206 1.91 -30.29 -26.80
C PHE A 206 3.38 -30.65 -26.54
N TRP A 207 4.01 -31.44 -27.43
CA TRP A 207 5.43 -31.79 -27.28
C TRP A 207 6.38 -30.63 -27.49
N ALA A 208 5.99 -29.62 -28.25
CA ALA A 208 6.76 -28.38 -28.46
C ALA A 208 6.96 -27.54 -27.18
N GLN A 209 6.19 -27.81 -26.12
CA GLN A 209 6.35 -27.15 -24.82
C GLN A 209 7.65 -27.56 -24.12
N LEU A 210 8.20 -28.72 -24.42
CA LEU A 210 9.44 -29.16 -23.79
C LEU A 210 10.64 -28.38 -24.33
N PRO A 211 11.49 -27.83 -23.45
CA PRO A 211 12.68 -27.08 -23.86
C PRO A 211 13.58 -27.92 -24.78
N GLY A 212 13.97 -27.33 -25.90
CA GLY A 212 14.82 -27.98 -26.89
C GLY A 212 14.09 -28.85 -27.92
N ASN A 213 12.78 -29.09 -27.77
CA ASN A 213 12.01 -29.96 -28.67
C ASN A 213 11.49 -29.24 -29.93
N PHE A 214 12.37 -28.49 -30.59
CA PHE A 214 12.02 -27.59 -31.69
C PHE A 214 11.45 -28.28 -32.93
N GLY A 215 11.71 -29.55 -33.11
CA GLY A 215 11.17 -30.35 -34.25
C GLY A 215 9.65 -30.49 -34.21
N TYR A 216 9.02 -30.27 -33.08
CA TYR A 216 7.56 -30.37 -32.91
C TYR A 216 6.83 -29.04 -33.06
N ILE A 217 7.55 -27.91 -33.30
CA ILE A 217 6.93 -26.61 -33.51
C ILE A 217 6.26 -26.56 -34.87
N ALA A 218 4.92 -26.66 -34.88
CA ALA A 218 4.13 -26.69 -36.12
C ALA A 218 3.89 -25.26 -36.69
N ARG A 219 3.78 -24.24 -35.85
CA ARG A 219 3.50 -22.86 -36.28
C ARG A 219 4.55 -21.92 -35.75
N LYS A 220 5.26 -21.29 -36.67
CA LYS A 220 6.26 -20.26 -36.38
C LYS A 220 6.19 -19.14 -37.39
N SER A 221 6.53 -17.93 -36.97
CA SER A 221 6.58 -16.75 -37.82
C SER A 221 7.84 -15.94 -37.52
N THR A 222 8.35 -15.28 -38.54
CA THR A 222 9.48 -14.36 -38.38
C THR A 222 9.00 -13.05 -37.78
N ILE A 223 9.50 -12.69 -36.59
CA ILE A 223 9.24 -11.41 -35.95
C ILE A 223 10.54 -10.75 -35.51
N SER A 224 10.49 -9.45 -35.19
CA SER A 224 11.65 -8.74 -34.64
C SER A 224 11.85 -9.05 -33.16
N SER A 225 13.06 -8.84 -32.66
CA SER A 225 13.38 -8.92 -31.22
C SER A 225 12.57 -7.91 -30.39
N LYS A 226 12.21 -6.75 -30.97
CA LYS A 226 11.32 -5.77 -30.33
C LYS A 226 9.91 -6.31 -30.18
N ASN A 227 9.37 -6.96 -31.21
CA ASN A 227 8.07 -7.62 -31.14
C ASN A 227 8.07 -8.78 -30.15
N PHE A 228 9.11 -9.61 -30.15
CA PHE A 228 9.28 -10.68 -29.16
C PHE A 228 9.31 -10.13 -27.73
N ALA A 229 10.05 -9.04 -27.49
CA ALA A 229 10.06 -8.39 -26.17
C ALA A 229 8.66 -7.91 -25.76
N GLY A 230 7.81 -7.50 -26.70
CA GLY A 230 6.42 -7.14 -26.44
C GLY A 230 5.55 -8.33 -26.00
N PHE A 231 5.85 -9.55 -26.48
CA PHE A 231 5.21 -10.78 -26.04
C PHE A 231 5.86 -11.40 -24.80
N THR A 232 7.00 -10.93 -24.37
CA THR A 232 7.69 -11.44 -23.18
C THR A 232 7.30 -10.58 -21.97
N SER A 233 6.32 -11.05 -21.21
CA SER A 233 5.91 -10.38 -19.99
C SER A 233 6.88 -10.76 -18.87
N LEU A 234 7.89 -9.91 -18.63
CA LEU A 234 8.82 -10.03 -17.50
C LEU A 234 8.28 -9.35 -16.23
N HIS A 235 7.03 -8.90 -16.25
CA HIS A 235 6.34 -8.33 -15.12
C HIS A 235 5.11 -9.15 -14.76
N ASN A 236 4.68 -9.01 -13.54
CA ASN A 236 3.40 -9.53 -13.05
C ASN A 236 2.69 -8.40 -12.30
N TYR A 237 1.41 -8.56 -12.03
CA TYR A 237 0.71 -7.62 -11.16
C TYR A 237 1.30 -7.71 -9.75
N PRO A 238 1.53 -6.56 -9.09
CA PRO A 238 1.99 -6.56 -7.71
C PRO A 238 1.00 -7.30 -6.83
N SER A 239 1.48 -8.27 -6.07
CA SER A 239 0.64 -9.07 -5.16
C SER A 239 0.85 -8.71 -3.68
N GLY A 240 1.92 -7.98 -3.34
CA GLY A 240 2.33 -7.77 -1.96
C GLY A 240 2.84 -9.07 -1.31
N ARG A 241 2.86 -9.10 0.03
CA ARG A 241 3.34 -10.25 0.80
C ARG A 241 2.26 -10.75 1.76
N PRO A 242 1.76 -11.99 1.62
CA PRO A 242 0.73 -12.54 2.50
C PRO A 242 1.25 -12.77 3.93
N THR A 243 2.53 -13.14 4.09
CA THR A 243 3.18 -13.45 5.37
C THR A 243 4.62 -12.98 5.39
N GLY A 244 5.28 -13.02 6.56
CA GLY A 244 6.68 -12.62 6.72
C GLY A 244 6.86 -11.09 6.71
N ASN A 245 5.82 -10.31 6.99
CA ASN A 245 5.89 -8.89 7.22
C ASN A 245 6.33 -8.60 8.67
N HIS A 246 6.69 -7.35 8.97
CA HIS A 246 7.19 -6.98 10.30
C HIS A 246 6.22 -7.37 11.44
N TRP A 247 4.91 -7.16 11.23
CA TRP A 247 3.87 -7.59 12.17
C TRP A 247 3.23 -8.95 11.81
N GLY A 248 3.90 -9.78 10.99
CA GLY A 248 3.46 -11.13 10.64
C GLY A 248 2.65 -11.20 9.34
N PRO A 249 1.34 -11.48 9.37
CA PRO A 249 0.51 -11.57 8.17
C PRO A 249 0.27 -10.19 7.54
N ALA A 250 -0.25 -10.18 6.32
CA ALA A 250 -0.74 -8.97 5.68
C ALA A 250 -1.88 -8.34 6.51
N ILE A 251 -1.87 -7.02 6.59
CA ILE A 251 -2.89 -6.25 7.32
C ILE A 251 -4.23 -6.40 6.64
N SER A 252 -4.26 -6.27 5.32
CA SER A 252 -5.49 -6.35 4.54
C SER A 252 -5.25 -6.90 3.15
N LEU A 253 -6.34 -7.24 2.47
CA LEU A 253 -6.38 -7.63 1.08
C LEU A 253 -7.17 -6.59 0.30
N PHE A 254 -6.53 -5.99 -0.71
CA PHE A 254 -7.19 -5.08 -1.64
C PHE A 254 -7.36 -5.73 -3.01
N GLU A 255 -8.36 -5.29 -3.74
CA GLU A 255 -8.53 -5.61 -5.15
C GLU A 255 -7.72 -4.60 -5.98
N THR A 256 -6.90 -5.09 -6.93
CA THR A 256 -6.24 -4.20 -7.89
C THR A 256 -7.17 -3.84 -9.03
N VAL A 257 -6.84 -2.79 -9.81
CA VAL A 257 -7.58 -2.46 -11.04
C VAL A 257 -7.54 -3.58 -12.09
N SER A 258 -6.63 -4.52 -11.92
CA SER A 258 -6.51 -5.73 -12.75
C SER A 258 -7.30 -6.90 -12.21
N GLN A 259 -8.14 -6.70 -11.19
CA GLN A 259 -8.95 -7.72 -10.51
C GLN A 259 -8.11 -8.81 -9.84
N THR A 260 -6.85 -8.52 -9.52
CA THR A 260 -5.98 -9.40 -8.75
C THR A 260 -5.93 -8.98 -7.29
N ALA A 261 -5.57 -9.92 -6.41
CA ALA A 261 -5.43 -9.66 -4.99
C ALA A 261 -4.10 -8.96 -4.67
N TYR A 262 -4.12 -7.95 -3.80
CA TYR A 262 -2.94 -7.29 -3.27
C TYR A 262 -2.91 -7.38 -1.74
N PHE A 263 -1.90 -8.08 -1.20
CA PHE A 263 -1.67 -8.25 0.23
C PHE A 263 -0.99 -7.00 0.78
N TYR A 264 -1.77 -6.15 1.43
CA TYR A 264 -1.32 -4.85 1.92
C TYR A 264 -0.62 -4.96 3.28
N ASN A 265 0.47 -4.18 3.41
CA ASN A 265 1.20 -4.00 4.65
C ASN A 265 1.77 -2.57 4.70
N HIS A 266 1.92 -2.00 5.90
CA HIS A 266 2.53 -0.68 6.08
C HIS A 266 4.06 -0.71 5.95
N HIS A 267 4.69 -1.81 6.40
CA HIS A 267 6.13 -1.87 6.62
C HIS A 267 6.95 -2.24 5.39
N ILE A 268 8.09 -1.56 5.24
CA ILE A 268 9.24 -2.04 4.49
C ILE A 268 10.31 -2.37 5.54
N ARG A 269 10.60 -3.64 5.73
CA ARG A 269 11.40 -4.15 6.86
C ARG A 269 10.74 -3.74 8.19
N ASP A 270 11.39 -2.87 8.99
CA ASP A 270 10.92 -2.33 10.27
C ASP A 270 10.39 -0.89 10.18
N LEU A 271 10.44 -0.26 9.01
CA LEU A 271 9.90 1.07 8.76
C LEU A 271 8.43 0.96 8.33
N GLY A 272 7.51 1.45 9.16
CA GLY A 272 6.07 1.30 8.95
C GLY A 272 5.29 2.61 8.84
N ASN A 273 5.93 3.78 9.03
CA ASN A 273 5.24 5.05 8.86
C ASN A 273 4.74 5.23 7.43
N PHE A 274 3.62 5.91 7.26
CA PHE A 274 3.01 6.09 5.95
C PHE A 274 2.27 7.43 5.82
N THR A 275 2.04 7.84 4.58
CA THR A 275 1.27 9.04 4.26
C THR A 275 0.03 8.69 3.44
N VAL A 276 -1.05 9.46 3.63
CA VAL A 276 -2.29 9.36 2.86
C VAL A 276 -2.64 10.73 2.32
N VAL A 277 -2.52 10.89 1.02
CA VAL A 277 -2.72 12.16 0.31
C VAL A 277 -3.98 12.08 -0.56
N GLY A 278 -4.87 13.04 -0.41
CA GLY A 278 -6.06 13.10 -1.25
C GLY A 278 -7.05 14.18 -0.82
N PRO A 279 -7.85 14.73 -1.73
CA PRO A 279 -8.80 15.81 -1.44
C PRO A 279 -9.86 15.40 -0.42
N SER A 280 -10.58 16.37 0.13
CA SER A 280 -11.72 16.11 1.01
C SER A 280 -12.75 15.26 0.28
N GLY A 281 -13.36 14.30 0.97
CA GLY A 281 -14.35 13.38 0.42
C GLY A 281 -13.79 12.25 -0.46
N SER A 282 -12.48 12.15 -0.68
CA SER A 282 -11.86 11.07 -1.48
C SER A 282 -11.90 9.69 -0.81
N GLY A 283 -12.15 9.62 0.50
CA GLY A 283 -12.21 8.37 1.26
C GLY A 283 -11.01 8.11 2.16
N LYS A 284 -10.15 9.10 2.43
CA LYS A 284 -8.98 8.97 3.33
C LYS A 284 -9.35 8.39 4.69
N THR A 285 -10.32 8.99 5.37
CA THR A 285 -10.76 8.55 6.72
C THR A 285 -11.29 7.11 6.68
N VAL A 286 -12.08 6.76 5.66
CA VAL A 286 -12.57 5.38 5.48
C VAL A 286 -11.40 4.41 5.28
N PHE A 287 -10.40 4.77 4.51
CA PHE A 287 -9.20 3.96 4.33
C PHE A 287 -8.43 3.78 5.66
N LEU A 288 -8.19 4.87 6.39
CA LEU A 288 -7.46 4.85 7.67
C LEU A 288 -8.18 4.00 8.71
N THR A 289 -9.48 4.19 8.89
CA THR A 289 -10.29 3.40 9.82
C THR A 289 -10.39 1.94 9.40
N PHE A 290 -10.50 1.66 8.09
CA PHE A 290 -10.50 0.30 7.58
C PHE A 290 -9.19 -0.44 7.86
N VAL A 291 -8.03 0.14 7.53
CA VAL A 291 -6.75 -0.52 7.79
C VAL A 291 -6.48 -0.66 9.29
N SER A 292 -6.97 0.27 10.10
CA SER A 292 -6.92 0.19 11.56
C SER A 292 -7.75 -0.98 12.09
N ALA A 293 -8.98 -1.15 11.58
CA ALA A 293 -9.84 -2.28 11.92
C ALA A 293 -9.19 -3.62 11.56
N GLN A 294 -8.63 -3.70 10.35
CA GLN A 294 -7.96 -4.90 9.88
C GLN A 294 -6.69 -5.22 10.70
N SER A 295 -5.99 -4.20 11.16
CA SER A 295 -4.80 -4.37 12.02
C SER A 295 -5.13 -4.99 13.37
N GLN A 296 -6.37 -4.86 13.87
CA GLN A 296 -6.78 -5.47 15.14
C GLN A 296 -6.79 -7.01 15.11
N ARG A 297 -6.55 -7.64 13.96
CA ARG A 297 -6.38 -9.10 13.82
C ARG A 297 -4.93 -9.56 14.08
N ILE A 298 -3.99 -8.62 14.17
CA ILE A 298 -2.57 -8.90 14.42
C ILE A 298 -2.40 -9.24 15.91
N GLU A 299 -1.53 -10.18 16.22
CA GLU A 299 -1.17 -10.53 17.60
C GLU A 299 0.31 -10.21 17.86
N PRO A 300 0.63 -9.46 18.93
CA PRO A 300 -0.31 -8.79 19.84
C PRO A 300 -1.06 -7.65 19.15
N ARG A 301 -2.31 -7.43 19.55
CA ARG A 301 -3.18 -6.41 18.93
C ARG A 301 -2.56 -5.03 19.03
N PRO A 302 -2.43 -4.27 17.94
CA PRO A 302 -1.93 -2.91 17.99
C PRO A 302 -2.77 -2.00 18.90
N LYS A 303 -2.09 -1.18 19.68
CA LYS A 303 -2.71 -0.02 20.33
C LYS A 303 -2.96 1.04 19.26
N LEU A 304 -4.04 1.82 19.42
CA LEU A 304 -4.51 2.73 18.39
C LEU A 304 -4.77 4.12 18.96
N VAL A 305 -4.16 5.12 18.38
CA VAL A 305 -4.38 6.53 18.71
C VAL A 305 -4.73 7.29 17.44
N PHE A 306 -5.87 7.98 17.46
CA PHE A 306 -6.28 8.89 16.40
C PHE A 306 -6.27 10.34 16.89
N VAL A 307 -5.58 11.22 16.18
CA VAL A 307 -5.74 12.66 16.27
C VAL A 307 -6.57 13.07 15.05
N ASP A 308 -7.80 13.41 15.32
CA ASP A 308 -8.89 13.53 14.35
C ASP A 308 -9.30 14.99 14.14
N LYS A 309 -10.04 15.20 13.05
CA LYS A 309 -10.71 16.45 12.72
C LYS A 309 -12.15 16.18 12.31
N ASP A 310 -13.05 17.06 12.75
CA ASP A 310 -14.49 17.01 12.43
C ASP A 310 -15.17 15.68 12.88
N ARG A 311 -14.64 15.04 13.92
CA ARG A 311 -15.16 13.79 14.52
C ARG A 311 -15.30 12.64 13.52
N GLY A 312 -14.44 12.61 12.49
CA GLY A 312 -14.51 11.67 11.37
C GLY A 312 -14.33 10.21 11.76
N CYS A 313 -13.53 9.91 12.80
CA CYS A 313 -13.29 8.56 13.30
C CYS A 313 -13.99 8.23 14.62
N GLU A 314 -14.78 9.11 15.20
CA GLU A 314 -15.39 8.90 16.52
C GLU A 314 -16.23 7.63 16.60
N ILE A 315 -17.12 7.42 15.63
CA ILE A 315 -17.99 6.23 15.58
C ILE A 315 -17.13 4.96 15.58
N PHE A 316 -16.08 4.95 14.76
CA PHE A 316 -15.16 3.82 14.64
C PHE A 316 -14.42 3.54 15.96
N ILE A 317 -13.85 4.56 16.60
CA ILE A 317 -13.14 4.42 17.88
C ILE A 317 -14.05 3.87 18.95
N ARG A 318 -15.26 4.43 19.07
CA ARG A 318 -16.26 3.98 20.07
C ARG A 318 -16.79 2.59 19.76
N ALA A 319 -16.94 2.22 18.48
CA ALA A 319 -17.36 0.88 18.08
C ALA A 319 -16.33 -0.20 18.46
N LEU A 320 -15.05 0.16 18.53
CA LEU A 320 -14.00 -0.72 19.04
C LEU A 320 -13.88 -0.75 20.58
N GLY A 321 -14.81 -0.08 21.30
CA GLY A 321 -14.75 0.07 22.76
C GLY A 321 -13.70 1.07 23.23
N GLY A 322 -13.19 1.91 22.32
CA GLY A 322 -12.22 2.96 22.63
C GLY A 322 -12.84 4.22 23.24
N GLN A 323 -11.97 5.05 23.80
CA GLN A 323 -12.34 6.36 24.34
C GLN A 323 -12.12 7.42 23.25
N TYR A 324 -12.99 8.42 23.23
CA TYR A 324 -12.90 9.52 22.29
C TYR A 324 -13.19 10.83 23.02
N GLU A 325 -12.22 11.73 22.99
CA GLU A 325 -12.24 13.00 23.68
C GLU A 325 -12.30 14.16 22.69
N GLU A 326 -13.24 15.07 22.90
CA GLU A 326 -13.36 16.29 22.13
C GLU A 326 -12.70 17.43 22.90
N LEU A 327 -11.63 18.04 22.36
CA LEU A 327 -10.97 19.18 23.00
C LEU A 327 -11.77 20.46 22.70
N GLN A 328 -12.61 20.86 23.65
CA GLN A 328 -13.47 22.04 23.51
C GLN A 328 -12.96 23.20 24.39
N PRO A 329 -12.72 24.39 23.81
CA PRO A 329 -12.40 25.57 24.58
C PRO A 329 -13.45 25.86 25.66
N GLY A 330 -13.00 26.03 26.90
CA GLY A 330 -13.86 26.28 28.06
C GLY A 330 -14.31 25.03 28.82
N GLU A 331 -14.18 23.82 28.25
CA GLU A 331 -14.48 22.57 28.93
C GLU A 331 -13.19 21.93 29.47
N PRO A 332 -13.10 21.61 30.79
CA PRO A 332 -11.88 21.00 31.35
C PRO A 332 -11.53 19.68 30.68
N THR A 333 -10.30 19.55 30.20
CA THR A 333 -9.80 18.31 29.58
C THR A 333 -9.45 17.22 30.57
N GLY A 334 -9.26 17.57 31.84
CA GLY A 334 -8.68 16.67 32.83
C GLY A 334 -7.17 16.45 32.65
N PHE A 335 -6.48 17.23 31.81
CA PHE A 335 -5.02 17.15 31.67
C PHE A 335 -4.33 17.94 32.76
N ASN A 336 -3.42 17.29 33.48
CA ASN A 336 -2.54 17.96 34.45
C ASN A 336 -1.09 17.44 34.30
N PRO A 337 -0.26 18.08 33.49
CA PRO A 337 1.11 17.65 33.25
C PRO A 337 1.98 17.59 34.52
N LEU A 338 1.65 18.36 35.57
CA LEU A 338 2.43 18.42 36.81
C LEU A 338 2.25 17.18 37.68
N THR A 339 1.28 16.31 37.39
CA THR A 339 1.10 15.04 38.10
C THR A 339 2.02 13.93 37.59
N LEU A 340 2.73 14.14 36.48
CA LEU A 340 3.67 13.17 35.93
C LEU A 340 4.71 12.75 36.99
N PRO A 341 5.18 11.49 36.96
CA PRO A 341 6.25 11.01 37.83
C PRO A 341 7.52 11.87 37.77
N ASP A 342 8.17 12.07 38.90
CA ASP A 342 9.41 12.87 38.97
C ASP A 342 10.59 12.09 38.39
N THR A 343 10.76 12.16 37.10
CA THR A 343 11.86 11.55 36.33
C THR A 343 12.59 12.58 35.48
N GLY A 344 13.83 12.28 35.08
CA GLY A 344 14.60 13.18 34.20
C GLY A 344 13.87 13.49 32.87
N PRO A 345 13.35 12.49 32.15
CA PRO A 345 12.57 12.74 30.93
C PRO A 345 11.34 13.61 31.15
N ASN A 346 10.57 13.38 32.23
CA ASN A 346 9.38 14.17 32.53
C ASN A 346 9.73 15.62 32.91
N ARG A 347 10.82 15.83 33.64
CA ARG A 347 11.30 17.21 33.94
C ARG A 347 11.68 17.95 32.66
N GLU A 348 12.36 17.30 31.72
CA GLU A 348 12.75 17.92 30.47
C GLU A 348 11.53 18.21 29.58
N PHE A 349 10.59 17.27 29.51
CA PHE A 349 9.32 17.48 28.82
C PHE A 349 8.53 18.68 29.41
N LEU A 350 8.38 18.73 30.73
CA LEU A 350 7.70 19.85 31.41
C LEU A 350 8.41 21.17 31.15
N PHE A 351 9.74 21.15 31.14
CA PHE A 351 10.50 22.37 30.79
C PHE A 351 10.19 22.82 29.35
N GLN A 352 10.16 21.93 28.39
CA GLN A 352 9.80 22.26 27.00
C GLN A 352 8.36 22.78 26.89
N LEU A 353 7.41 22.11 27.57
CA LEU A 353 6.00 22.51 27.58
C LEU A 353 5.83 23.90 28.20
N PHE A 354 6.40 24.15 29.40
CA PHE A 354 6.30 25.46 30.04
C PHE A 354 7.10 26.54 29.32
N SER A 355 8.21 26.22 28.66
CA SER A 355 8.93 27.16 27.79
C SER A 355 8.08 27.60 26.61
N LEU A 356 7.26 26.71 26.04
CA LEU A 356 6.29 27.06 25.02
C LEU A 356 5.19 27.97 25.59
N MET A 357 4.60 27.60 26.72
CA MET A 357 3.50 28.32 27.37
C MET A 357 3.91 29.74 27.84
N LEU A 358 5.15 29.88 28.28
CA LEU A 358 5.72 31.11 28.85
C LEU A 358 6.56 31.91 27.83
N ARG A 359 6.48 31.62 26.54
CA ARG A 359 7.21 32.35 25.49
C ARG A 359 6.89 33.85 25.56
N PRO A 360 7.90 34.73 25.45
CA PRO A 360 7.68 36.18 25.41
C PRO A 360 6.71 36.60 24.28
N THR A 361 5.89 37.61 24.55
CA THR A 361 4.89 38.10 23.59
C THR A 361 5.53 38.91 22.45
N ARG A 362 6.79 39.37 22.61
CA ARG A 362 7.53 40.09 21.58
C ARG A 362 8.27 39.14 20.66
N ASP A 363 8.00 39.26 19.38
CA ASP A 363 8.67 38.48 18.34
C ASP A 363 10.19 38.60 18.38
N GLY A 364 10.91 37.49 18.32
CA GLY A 364 12.36 37.41 18.21
C GLY A 364 13.13 37.20 19.51
N PHE A 365 12.49 37.18 20.68
CA PHE A 365 13.15 36.89 21.95
C PHE A 365 12.73 35.54 22.52
N GLY A 366 13.71 34.66 22.76
CA GLY A 366 13.52 33.45 23.57
C GLY A 366 13.48 33.77 25.07
N LEU A 367 13.27 32.73 25.89
CA LEU A 367 13.47 32.86 27.35
C LEU A 367 14.92 33.24 27.67
N SER A 368 15.13 34.11 28.63
CA SER A 368 16.47 34.38 29.16
C SER A 368 16.97 33.23 30.00
N ALA A 369 18.29 33.08 30.15
CA ALA A 369 18.89 32.05 31.00
C ALA A 369 18.38 32.09 32.45
N SER A 370 18.07 33.26 32.98
CA SER A 370 17.48 33.41 34.33
C SER A 370 16.03 32.92 34.36
N GLU A 371 15.22 33.18 33.35
CA GLU A 371 13.85 32.66 33.26
C GLU A 371 13.84 31.15 33.13
N GLU A 372 14.71 30.57 32.30
CA GLU A 372 14.85 29.10 32.19
C GLU A 372 15.21 28.49 33.54
N GLN A 373 16.14 29.07 34.30
CA GLN A 373 16.52 28.56 35.62
C GLN A 373 15.36 28.63 36.61
N VAL A 374 14.56 29.71 36.58
CA VAL A 374 13.36 29.84 37.43
C VAL A 374 12.33 28.77 37.09
N ILE A 375 12.06 28.55 35.80
CA ILE A 375 11.12 27.51 35.32
C ILE A 375 11.59 26.12 35.78
N ARG A 376 12.85 25.76 35.56
CA ARG A 376 13.42 24.46 35.99
C ARG A 376 13.34 24.28 37.52
N SER A 377 13.62 25.32 38.29
CA SER A 377 13.51 25.31 39.74
C SER A 377 12.07 25.12 40.21
N ALA A 378 11.12 25.83 39.61
CA ALA A 378 9.69 25.73 39.90
C ALA A 378 9.16 24.32 39.60
N ILE A 379 9.47 23.73 38.42
CA ILE A 379 9.13 22.34 38.06
C ILE A 379 9.66 21.36 39.11
N SER A 380 10.94 21.46 39.45
CA SER A 380 11.53 20.57 40.45
C SER A 380 10.86 20.70 41.83
N THR A 381 10.43 21.90 42.21
CA THR A 381 9.76 22.12 43.48
C THR A 381 8.36 21.53 43.51
N VAL A 382 7.58 21.76 42.44
CA VAL A 382 6.21 21.22 42.30
C VAL A 382 6.23 19.69 42.24
N LEU A 383 7.14 19.07 41.48
CA LEU A 383 7.22 17.62 41.39
C LEU A 383 7.60 16.93 42.73
N ARG A 384 8.32 17.62 43.58
CA ARG A 384 8.63 17.14 44.95
C ARG A 384 7.49 17.34 45.92
N SER A 385 6.49 18.15 45.60
CA SER A 385 5.32 18.35 46.45
C SER A 385 4.43 17.12 46.46
N GLY A 386 3.59 17.00 47.49
CA GLY A 386 2.52 16.01 47.50
C GLY A 386 1.52 16.21 46.37
N PRO A 387 0.68 15.23 46.05
CA PRO A 387 -0.27 15.30 44.91
C PRO A 387 -1.12 16.57 44.90
N GLU A 388 -1.58 17.03 46.04
CA GLU A 388 -2.39 18.25 46.18
C GLU A 388 -1.63 19.54 45.79
N GLY A 389 -0.31 19.55 45.87
CA GLY A 389 0.55 20.68 45.50
C GLY A 389 0.95 20.70 44.02
N ARG A 390 0.57 19.71 43.25
CA ARG A 390 0.95 19.58 41.83
C ARG A 390 -0.06 20.24 40.90
N THR A 391 -0.23 21.54 41.04
CA THR A 391 -1.19 22.34 40.27
C THR A 391 -0.50 23.53 39.60
N LEU A 392 -1.13 24.07 38.54
CA LEU A 392 -0.68 25.29 37.86
C LEU A 392 -0.68 26.49 38.82
N SER A 393 -1.61 26.54 39.79
CA SER A 393 -1.64 27.59 40.81
C SER A 393 -0.42 27.54 41.71
N ALA A 394 0.01 26.35 42.16
CA ALA A 394 1.23 26.17 42.92
C ALA A 394 2.47 26.56 42.10
N PHE A 395 2.52 26.16 40.85
CA PHE A 395 3.59 26.54 39.92
C PHE A 395 3.65 28.05 39.70
N ALA A 396 2.53 28.73 39.51
CA ALA A 396 2.46 30.21 39.37
C ALA A 396 3.03 30.91 40.58
N THR A 397 2.76 30.42 41.79
CA THR A 397 3.27 31.00 43.01
C THR A 397 4.81 30.98 43.09
N LEU A 398 5.44 29.97 42.52
CA LEU A 398 6.90 29.83 42.47
C LEU A 398 7.55 30.71 41.41
N LEU A 399 6.80 31.23 40.47
CA LEU A 399 7.27 32.19 39.45
C LEU A 399 7.28 33.65 39.97
N ARG A 400 6.50 33.95 41.02
CA ARG A 400 6.36 35.29 41.58
C ARG A 400 7.67 35.80 42.17
N GLY A 401 7.98 37.06 41.88
CA GLY A 401 8.98 37.87 42.62
C GLY A 401 10.45 37.44 42.44
N ARG A 402 10.76 36.55 41.53
CA ARG A 402 12.15 36.12 41.29
C ARG A 402 12.87 36.90 40.17
N ILE A 403 12.13 37.64 39.39
CA ILE A 403 12.63 38.57 38.36
C ILE A 403 11.88 39.88 38.53
N GLN A 404 12.50 41.01 38.20
CA GLN A 404 11.87 42.35 38.33
C GLN A 404 10.47 42.35 37.69
N ALA A 405 9.46 42.74 38.46
CA ALA A 405 8.08 42.78 38.00
C ALA A 405 7.97 43.69 36.77
N SER A 406 7.64 43.12 35.66
CA SER A 406 7.35 43.80 34.40
C SER A 406 5.98 43.37 33.87
N ALA A 407 5.38 44.15 33.00
CA ALA A 407 4.11 43.80 32.38
C ALA A 407 4.19 42.48 31.56
N ASP A 408 5.39 42.00 31.27
CA ASP A 408 5.68 40.75 30.53
C ASP A 408 6.59 39.81 31.36
N ASP A 409 6.28 39.64 32.66
CA ASP A 409 6.94 38.66 33.51
C ASP A 409 6.36 37.22 33.34
N LEU A 410 7.04 36.20 33.87
CA LEU A 410 6.64 34.81 33.75
C LEU A 410 5.23 34.53 34.30
N GLU A 411 4.85 35.21 35.39
CA GLU A 411 3.51 35.05 35.98
C GLU A 411 2.44 35.62 35.02
N SER A 412 2.67 36.81 34.46
CA SER A 412 1.75 37.43 33.52
C SER A 412 1.54 36.58 32.26
N ARG A 413 2.62 35.94 31.76
CA ARG A 413 2.53 35.01 30.62
C ARG A 413 1.81 33.70 30.95
N LEU A 414 1.79 33.26 32.22
CA LEU A 414 1.07 32.08 32.66
C LEU A 414 -0.44 32.35 32.87
N ARG A 415 -0.86 33.58 33.14
CA ARG A 415 -2.27 33.93 33.43
C ARG A 415 -3.27 33.41 32.40
N PRO A 416 -3.04 33.51 31.08
CA PRO A 416 -3.97 32.95 30.09
C PRO A 416 -4.22 31.42 30.25
N TRP A 417 -3.23 30.70 30.76
CA TRP A 417 -3.30 29.24 31.01
C TRP A 417 -3.96 28.88 32.33
N MET A 418 -4.25 29.90 33.17
CA MET A 418 -4.97 29.73 34.43
C MET A 418 -6.44 30.14 34.33
N ALA A 419 -6.73 31.08 33.43
CA ALA A 419 -8.07 31.64 33.23
C ALA A 419 -8.94 30.65 32.44
N LYS A 420 -10.08 30.22 33.00
CA LYS A 420 -10.98 29.26 32.42
C LYS A 420 -11.58 29.67 31.07
N ASP A 421 -11.81 30.98 30.92
CA ASP A 421 -12.33 31.62 29.70
C ASP A 421 -11.28 31.82 28.60
N GLN A 422 -10.01 31.48 28.86
CA GLN A 422 -8.92 31.54 27.89
C GLN A 422 -8.36 30.16 27.61
N ARG A 423 -7.20 29.78 28.19
CA ARG A 423 -6.54 28.46 27.97
C ARG A 423 -6.50 27.59 29.22
N GLY A 424 -7.06 28.06 30.36
CA GLY A 424 -7.02 27.32 31.63
C GLY A 424 -7.75 25.99 31.57
N TRP A 425 -8.73 25.84 30.71
CA TRP A 425 -9.48 24.61 30.50
C TRP A 425 -8.56 23.45 30.06
N LEU A 426 -7.41 23.74 29.40
CA LEU A 426 -6.51 22.69 28.92
C LEU A 426 -5.71 22.01 30.03
N PHE A 427 -4.99 22.79 30.86
CA PHE A 427 -4.04 22.22 31.83
C PHE A 427 -4.29 22.63 33.30
N ASN A 428 -5.21 23.55 33.56
CA ASN A 428 -5.49 23.99 34.93
C ASN A 428 -6.54 23.07 35.61
N ASN A 429 -6.21 21.78 35.67
CA ASN A 429 -7.04 20.75 36.32
C ASN A 429 -6.34 20.31 37.60
N GLU A 430 -7.13 19.96 38.66
CA GLU A 430 -6.59 19.54 39.95
C GLU A 430 -5.90 18.18 39.86
N THR A 431 -6.51 17.26 39.11
CA THR A 431 -6.02 15.90 38.91
C THR A 431 -5.85 15.61 37.43
N ASP A 432 -4.93 14.71 37.09
CA ASP A 432 -4.87 14.18 35.73
C ASP A 432 -5.81 12.99 35.61
N THR A 433 -6.90 13.18 34.91
CA THR A 433 -7.88 12.12 34.61
C THR A 433 -7.60 11.46 33.25
N PHE A 434 -6.58 11.94 32.56
CA PHE A 434 -6.20 11.40 31.26
C PHE A 434 -5.57 10.02 31.39
N SER A 435 -6.30 9.02 30.97
CA SER A 435 -5.87 7.62 30.94
C SER A 435 -5.92 7.07 29.52
N LEU A 436 -4.77 6.76 28.97
CA LEU A 436 -4.68 6.10 27.67
C LEU A 436 -4.99 4.61 27.80
N GLY A 437 -6.15 4.20 27.30
CA GLY A 437 -6.45 2.78 27.06
C GLY A 437 -5.74 2.25 25.81
N ARG A 438 -6.20 1.13 25.30
CA ARG A 438 -5.62 0.56 24.07
C ARG A 438 -6.03 1.30 22.80
N ILE A 439 -7.21 1.94 22.81
CA ILE A 439 -7.80 2.60 21.64
C ILE A 439 -8.30 3.97 22.08
N PHE A 440 -7.75 5.00 21.46
CA PHE A 440 -8.05 6.39 21.76
C PHE A 440 -8.26 7.22 20.50
N GLY A 441 -9.16 8.20 20.59
CA GLY A 441 -9.33 9.26 19.60
C GLY A 441 -9.42 10.62 20.26
N PHE A 442 -8.90 11.64 19.60
CA PHE A 442 -8.97 13.05 20.00
C PHE A 442 -9.51 13.88 18.85
N ASP A 443 -10.59 14.63 19.07
CA ASP A 443 -11.01 15.67 18.13
C ASP A 443 -10.29 16.98 18.44
N MET A 444 -9.50 17.44 17.48
CA MET A 444 -8.73 18.68 17.57
C MET A 444 -9.43 19.85 16.86
N THR A 445 -10.59 19.70 16.28
CA THR A 445 -11.25 20.67 15.39
C THR A 445 -11.27 22.08 15.97
N ARG A 446 -11.64 22.20 17.25
CA ARG A 446 -11.80 23.50 17.93
C ARG A 446 -10.48 24.17 18.34
N VAL A 447 -9.38 23.42 18.35
CA VAL A 447 -8.05 23.94 18.77
C VAL A 447 -7.07 24.09 17.61
N LEU A 448 -7.44 23.65 16.40
CA LEU A 448 -6.56 23.72 15.24
C LEU A 448 -6.18 25.15 14.84
N ASP A 449 -7.05 26.11 15.07
CA ASP A 449 -6.85 27.50 14.66
C ASP A 449 -6.11 28.34 15.72
N ASP A 450 -5.90 27.85 16.95
CA ASP A 450 -4.99 28.46 17.94
C ASP A 450 -3.67 27.67 17.99
N PRO A 451 -2.60 28.14 17.30
CA PRO A 451 -1.34 27.39 17.19
C PRO A 451 -0.72 27.06 18.55
N LEU A 452 -0.82 27.97 19.51
CA LEU A 452 -0.18 27.80 20.83
C LEU A 452 -0.90 26.70 21.65
N THR A 453 -2.23 26.75 21.72
CA THR A 453 -3.05 25.73 22.40
C THR A 453 -2.91 24.38 21.73
N ARG A 454 -2.99 24.36 20.39
CA ARG A 454 -2.80 23.15 19.58
C ARG A 454 -1.46 22.45 19.88
N THR A 455 -0.36 23.21 19.82
CA THR A 455 0.98 22.68 20.05
C THR A 455 1.14 22.15 21.48
N ALA A 456 0.67 22.90 22.49
CA ALA A 456 0.75 22.48 23.88
C ALA A 456 -0.05 21.19 24.14
N ALA A 457 -1.28 21.10 23.61
CA ALA A 457 -2.12 19.90 23.73
C ALA A 457 -1.45 18.70 23.10
N LEU A 458 -0.94 18.84 21.87
CA LEU A 458 -0.28 17.75 21.16
C LEU A 458 1.01 17.30 21.83
N MET A 459 1.84 18.23 22.31
CA MET A 459 3.04 17.86 23.06
C MET A 459 2.70 16.99 24.27
N TYR A 460 1.63 17.33 25.01
CA TYR A 460 1.19 16.53 26.15
C TYR A 460 0.64 15.17 25.71
N ILE A 461 -0.24 15.13 24.73
CA ILE A 461 -0.81 13.87 24.20
C ILE A 461 0.30 12.95 23.71
N PHE A 462 1.25 13.46 22.91
CA PHE A 462 2.36 12.63 22.40
C PHE A 462 3.31 12.16 23.50
N HIS A 463 3.53 12.99 24.53
CA HIS A 463 4.33 12.56 25.68
C HIS A 463 3.65 11.40 26.44
N ARG A 464 2.33 11.44 26.58
CA ARG A 464 1.56 10.35 27.19
C ARG A 464 1.50 9.11 26.29
N ILE A 465 1.49 9.28 24.96
CA ILE A 465 1.59 8.15 24.00
C ILE A 465 2.90 7.38 24.18
N ASP A 466 4.00 8.01 24.62
CA ASP A 466 5.25 7.31 24.91
C ASP A 466 5.07 6.21 25.97
N GLU A 467 4.14 6.36 26.89
CA GLU A 467 3.81 5.33 27.89
C GLU A 467 3.18 4.07 27.26
N LEU A 468 2.58 4.21 26.05
CA LEU A 468 2.03 3.08 25.30
C LEU A 468 3.12 2.30 24.54
N LEU A 469 4.28 2.92 24.30
CA LEU A 469 5.36 2.35 23.49
C LEU A 469 6.21 1.37 24.32
N THR A 470 5.64 0.22 24.63
CA THR A 470 6.22 -0.84 25.45
C THR A 470 6.87 -1.97 24.64
N GLY A 471 7.01 -1.77 23.30
CA GLY A 471 7.47 -2.80 22.36
C GLY A 471 6.34 -3.57 21.69
N GLU A 472 5.10 -3.45 22.16
CA GLU A 472 3.92 -3.91 21.44
C GLU A 472 3.63 -3.00 20.23
N PRO A 473 2.95 -3.49 19.18
CA PRO A 473 2.54 -2.66 18.05
C PRO A 473 1.68 -1.46 18.48
N VAL A 474 2.01 -0.27 17.99
CA VAL A 474 1.25 0.96 18.24
C VAL A 474 1.03 1.68 16.90
N MET A 475 -0.20 2.09 16.64
CA MET A 475 -0.59 2.87 15.46
C MET A 475 -1.07 4.25 15.89
N ILE A 476 -0.46 5.28 15.36
CA ILE A 476 -0.82 6.68 15.61
C ILE A 476 -1.23 7.30 14.28
N PHE A 477 -2.43 7.83 14.20
CA PHE A 477 -2.95 8.52 13.02
C PHE A 477 -3.14 9.99 13.29
N LEU A 478 -2.67 10.82 12.37
CA LEU A 478 -2.80 12.27 12.40
C LEU A 478 -3.58 12.69 11.16
N ASP A 479 -4.88 12.92 11.29
CA ASP A 479 -5.68 13.50 10.21
C ASP A 479 -5.44 15.01 10.16
N GLU A 480 -5.32 15.57 8.95
CA GLU A 480 -4.84 16.96 8.74
C GLU A 480 -3.48 17.25 9.41
N GLY A 481 -2.62 16.23 9.50
CA GLY A 481 -1.34 16.29 10.22
C GLY A 481 -0.37 17.39 9.75
N TRP A 482 -0.55 17.95 8.54
CA TRP A 482 0.25 19.04 8.01
C TRP A 482 0.10 20.33 8.81
N ARG A 483 -1.11 20.66 9.31
CA ARG A 483 -1.34 21.84 10.17
C ARG A 483 -0.53 21.78 11.46
N LEU A 484 -0.24 20.57 11.91
CA LEU A 484 0.57 20.32 13.10
C LEU A 484 2.07 20.57 12.83
N LEU A 485 2.49 20.42 11.58
CA LEU A 485 3.89 20.58 11.16
C LEU A 485 4.27 22.03 10.82
N GLU A 486 3.32 22.94 10.82
CA GLU A 486 3.59 24.38 10.62
C GLU A 486 4.28 25.04 11.82
N ASP A 487 4.03 24.54 13.03
CA ASP A 487 4.62 25.05 14.26
C ASP A 487 6.03 24.48 14.50
N ASP A 488 6.99 25.38 14.79
CA ASP A 488 8.40 25.01 14.95
C ASP A 488 8.64 24.09 16.16
N ALA A 489 7.95 24.34 17.26
CA ALA A 489 8.14 23.56 18.49
C ALA A 489 7.59 22.14 18.29
N PHE A 490 6.42 22.00 17.67
CA PHE A 490 5.85 20.70 17.35
C PHE A 490 6.67 19.98 16.27
N SER A 491 7.11 20.68 15.23
CA SER A 491 7.96 20.12 14.18
C SER A 491 9.27 19.55 14.74
N PHE A 492 9.89 20.25 15.66
CA PHE A 492 11.10 19.75 16.34
C PHE A 492 10.79 18.49 17.18
N PHE A 493 9.72 18.53 17.96
CA PHE A 493 9.29 17.43 18.82
C PHE A 493 8.94 16.18 18.01
N ILE A 494 8.10 16.29 16.98
CA ILE A 494 7.68 15.15 16.16
C ILE A 494 8.82 14.54 15.35
N LYS A 495 9.80 15.35 14.94
CA LYS A 495 10.98 14.89 14.21
C LYS A 495 11.81 13.87 14.99
N ASP A 496 11.98 14.09 16.28
CA ASP A 496 12.63 13.15 17.17
C ASP A 496 11.76 11.89 17.39
N LYS A 497 10.47 12.09 17.60
CA LYS A 497 9.51 11.02 17.82
C LYS A 497 9.40 10.06 16.63
N LEU A 498 9.35 10.56 15.41
CA LEU A 498 9.31 9.70 14.20
C LEU A 498 10.51 8.75 14.09
N LYS A 499 11.67 9.17 14.58
CA LYS A 499 12.88 8.32 14.58
C LYS A 499 12.86 7.28 15.70
N THR A 500 12.28 7.60 16.85
CA THR A 500 12.26 6.73 18.03
C THR A 500 11.11 5.75 18.02
N ILE A 501 9.92 6.14 17.57
CA ILE A 501 8.71 5.30 17.47
C ILE A 501 8.97 3.99 16.74
N ARG A 502 9.71 4.03 15.61
CA ARG A 502 10.09 2.84 14.85
C ARG A 502 10.82 1.80 15.72
N LYS A 503 11.76 2.23 16.58
CA LYS A 503 12.52 1.34 17.46
C LYS A 503 11.66 0.71 18.55
N GLN A 504 10.52 1.31 18.84
CA GLN A 504 9.56 0.89 19.85
C GLN A 504 8.34 0.18 19.24
N ASN A 505 8.47 -0.29 17.99
CA ASN A 505 7.43 -1.02 17.26
C ASN A 505 6.16 -0.21 16.98
N GLY A 506 6.29 1.11 16.92
CA GLY A 506 5.20 2.03 16.58
C GLY A 506 5.26 2.51 15.14
N ILE A 507 4.11 2.92 14.60
CA ILE A 507 3.96 3.55 13.29
C ILE A 507 3.14 4.83 13.39
N VAL A 508 3.45 5.79 12.53
CA VAL A 508 2.67 7.03 12.38
C VAL A 508 2.13 7.12 10.96
N GLY A 509 0.83 7.31 10.85
CA GLY A 509 0.14 7.61 9.60
C GLY A 509 -0.25 9.08 9.51
N PHE A 510 0.14 9.77 8.44
CA PHE A 510 -0.19 11.17 8.21
C PHE A 510 -1.24 11.29 7.10
N GLY A 511 -2.41 11.85 7.44
CA GLY A 511 -3.42 12.27 6.48
C GLY A 511 -3.22 13.73 6.05
N THR A 512 -3.34 14.02 4.74
CA THR A 512 -3.35 15.39 4.22
C THR A 512 -4.21 15.49 2.97
N GLN A 513 -4.66 16.71 2.68
CA GLN A 513 -5.45 16.99 1.47
C GLN A 513 -4.58 17.28 0.24
N SER A 514 -3.34 17.73 0.44
CA SER A 514 -2.43 18.11 -0.64
C SER A 514 -1.01 17.60 -0.40
N ALA A 515 -0.34 17.19 -1.48
CA ALA A 515 1.07 16.87 -1.45
C ALA A 515 1.93 18.10 -1.11
N ALA A 516 1.51 19.29 -1.55
CA ALA A 516 2.20 20.54 -1.29
C ALA A 516 2.30 20.86 0.22
N ASP A 517 1.31 20.45 1.03
CA ASP A 517 1.34 20.65 2.48
C ASP A 517 2.52 19.93 3.13
N ILE A 518 2.83 18.72 2.64
CA ILE A 518 4.00 17.96 3.11
C ILE A 518 5.29 18.61 2.61
N VAL A 519 5.36 18.94 1.32
CA VAL A 519 6.57 19.52 0.69
C VAL A 519 6.99 20.81 1.37
N ASN A 520 6.04 21.68 1.65
CA ASN A 520 6.29 23.00 2.24
C ASN A 520 6.53 22.95 3.76
N SER A 521 6.33 21.80 4.40
CA SER A 521 6.57 21.67 5.84
C SER A 521 8.07 21.65 6.17
N LYS A 522 8.44 22.21 7.33
CA LYS A 522 9.83 22.24 7.83
C LYS A 522 10.38 20.84 8.14
N THR A 523 9.53 19.85 8.25
CA THR A 523 9.86 18.44 8.54
C THR A 523 9.70 17.52 7.32
N SER A 524 9.45 18.10 6.15
CA SER A 524 9.22 17.39 4.88
C SER A 524 10.20 16.24 4.65
N ASN A 525 11.50 16.52 4.66
CA ASN A 525 12.53 15.52 4.42
C ASN A 525 12.46 14.36 5.43
N THR A 526 12.26 14.66 6.71
CA THR A 526 12.18 13.60 7.74
C THR A 526 10.93 12.76 7.56
N LEU A 527 9.78 13.37 7.26
CA LEU A 527 8.53 12.64 7.00
C LEU A 527 8.67 11.69 5.81
N LEU A 528 9.20 12.19 4.70
CA LEU A 528 9.36 11.42 3.47
C LEU A 528 10.38 10.28 3.63
N GLU A 529 11.52 10.56 4.26
CA GLU A 529 12.55 9.54 4.55
C GLU A 529 12.08 8.48 5.53
N GLN A 530 11.21 8.84 6.48
CA GLN A 530 10.68 7.93 7.48
C GLN A 530 9.35 7.29 7.09
N SER A 531 8.83 7.53 5.89
CA SER A 531 7.61 6.90 5.38
C SER A 531 7.95 5.77 4.41
N ALA A 532 7.48 4.57 4.74
CA ALA A 532 7.68 3.37 3.91
C ALA A 532 6.65 3.28 2.78
N THR A 533 5.44 3.74 3.04
CA THR A 533 4.29 3.61 2.15
C THR A 533 3.61 4.97 1.98
N ASN A 534 3.30 5.31 0.74
CA ASN A 534 2.57 6.52 0.44
C ASN A 534 1.32 6.15 -0.38
N ILE A 535 0.17 6.65 0.03
CA ILE A 535 -1.13 6.34 -0.57
C ILE A 535 -1.70 7.63 -1.16
N PHE A 536 -2.06 7.57 -2.44
CA PHE A 536 -2.57 8.72 -3.18
C PHE A 536 -3.96 8.44 -3.71
N PHE A 537 -4.92 9.23 -3.27
CA PHE A 537 -6.25 9.25 -3.85
C PHE A 537 -6.30 10.12 -5.11
N PRO A 538 -7.22 9.85 -6.04
CA PRO A 538 -7.41 10.68 -7.21
C PRO A 538 -7.61 12.15 -6.85
N ASN A 539 -6.88 13.01 -7.54
CA ASN A 539 -6.91 14.45 -7.35
C ASN A 539 -6.73 15.18 -8.69
N PRO A 540 -7.81 15.68 -9.31
CA PRO A 540 -7.72 16.42 -10.57
C PRO A 540 -6.86 17.70 -10.49
N LYS A 541 -6.64 18.21 -9.27
CA LYS A 541 -5.84 19.41 -8.99
C LYS A 541 -4.41 19.11 -8.55
N ALA A 542 -3.97 17.83 -8.67
CA ALA A 542 -2.62 17.44 -8.30
C ALA A 542 -1.56 18.24 -9.09
N ASP A 543 -0.61 18.83 -8.40
CA ASP A 543 0.47 19.56 -9.02
C ASP A 543 1.68 18.61 -9.28
N ASP A 544 2.30 18.72 -10.46
CA ASP A 544 3.36 17.80 -10.90
C ASP A 544 4.62 17.91 -10.05
N GLU A 545 4.95 19.11 -9.63
CA GLU A 545 6.22 19.40 -8.96
C GLU A 545 6.26 18.76 -7.59
N SER A 546 5.24 18.98 -6.74
CA SER A 546 5.16 18.40 -5.41
C SER A 546 5.13 16.88 -5.43
N TYR A 547 4.34 16.28 -6.34
CA TYR A 547 4.24 14.83 -6.43
C TYR A 547 5.52 14.17 -6.96
N ARG A 548 6.21 14.82 -7.89
CA ARG A 548 7.46 14.31 -8.47
C ARG A 548 8.63 14.46 -7.51
N LEU A 549 8.81 15.64 -6.93
CA LEU A 549 9.97 15.95 -6.08
C LEU A 549 9.89 15.25 -4.73
N ALA A 550 8.74 15.30 -4.05
CA ALA A 550 8.60 14.74 -2.72
C ALA A 550 8.46 13.21 -2.73
N PHE A 551 7.61 12.69 -3.60
CA PHE A 551 7.23 11.27 -3.56
C PHE A 551 7.84 10.43 -4.69
N GLN A 552 8.67 11.04 -5.54
CA GLN A 552 9.34 10.38 -6.67
C GLN A 552 8.36 9.63 -7.58
N LEU A 553 7.18 10.22 -7.81
CA LEU A 553 6.19 9.63 -8.70
C LEU A 553 6.60 9.82 -10.15
N SER A 554 6.35 8.78 -10.95
CA SER A 554 6.51 8.82 -12.39
C SER A 554 5.41 9.65 -13.06
N GLY A 555 5.65 10.13 -14.27
CA GLY A 555 4.64 10.86 -15.04
C GLY A 555 3.34 10.06 -15.28
N ARG A 556 3.43 8.70 -15.35
CA ARG A 556 2.25 7.83 -15.47
C ARG A 556 1.43 7.79 -14.19
N GLU A 557 2.07 7.70 -13.03
CA GLU A 557 1.42 7.71 -11.71
C GLU A 557 0.71 9.06 -11.49
N ILE A 558 1.36 10.18 -11.79
CA ILE A 558 0.76 11.53 -11.68
C ILE A 558 -0.42 11.69 -12.66
N ALA A 559 -0.26 11.25 -13.91
CA ALA A 559 -1.33 11.29 -14.89
C ALA A 559 -2.54 10.46 -14.46
N TRP A 560 -2.32 9.31 -13.80
CA TRP A 560 -3.39 8.49 -13.24
C TRP A 560 -4.11 9.23 -12.10
N ILE A 561 -3.38 9.81 -11.14
CA ILE A 561 -3.95 10.58 -10.02
C ILE A 561 -4.86 11.70 -10.54
N ARG A 562 -4.45 12.39 -11.62
CA ARG A 562 -5.22 13.50 -12.19
C ARG A 562 -6.45 13.08 -12.98
N ARG A 563 -6.33 12.01 -13.77
CA ARG A 563 -7.38 11.60 -14.72
C ARG A 563 -8.43 10.69 -14.11
N THR A 564 -8.11 10.04 -13.00
CA THR A 564 -9.05 9.12 -12.35
C THR A 564 -10.11 9.90 -11.59
N PRO A 565 -11.40 9.59 -11.78
CA PRO A 565 -12.47 10.22 -11.01
C PRO A 565 -12.36 9.84 -9.52
N PRO A 566 -12.56 10.79 -8.59
CA PRO A 566 -12.54 10.49 -7.14
C PRO A 566 -13.57 9.42 -6.73
N GLU A 567 -14.69 9.32 -7.45
CA GLU A 567 -15.77 8.36 -7.23
C GLU A 567 -15.37 6.91 -7.54
N SER A 568 -14.26 6.69 -8.23
CA SER A 568 -13.75 5.35 -8.59
C SER A 568 -13.41 4.49 -7.37
N ARG A 569 -13.23 5.13 -6.19
CA ARG A 569 -12.82 4.47 -4.93
C ARG A 569 -11.49 3.71 -5.06
N THR A 570 -10.68 4.11 -6.03
CA THR A 570 -9.33 3.58 -6.24
C THR A 570 -8.30 4.52 -5.64
N PHE A 571 -7.13 3.99 -5.31
CA PHE A 571 -5.99 4.74 -4.82
C PHE A 571 -4.69 4.08 -5.26
N LEU A 572 -3.67 4.91 -5.44
CA LEU A 572 -2.31 4.45 -5.74
C LEU A 572 -1.58 4.18 -4.42
N ILE A 573 -1.05 2.99 -4.25
CA ILE A 573 -0.13 2.64 -3.17
C ILE A 573 1.28 2.68 -3.74
N LYS A 574 2.13 3.54 -3.21
CA LYS A 574 3.57 3.58 -3.46
C LYS A 574 4.28 2.96 -2.27
N HIS A 575 4.84 1.77 -2.45
CA HIS A 575 5.51 1.01 -1.40
C HIS A 575 7.00 0.86 -1.76
N GLY A 576 7.82 1.77 -1.26
CA GLY A 576 9.19 1.91 -1.72
C GLY A 576 9.27 2.27 -3.21
N ARG A 577 9.86 1.37 -4.02
CA ARG A 577 9.94 1.54 -5.49
C ARG A 577 8.73 0.99 -6.22
N ASP A 578 7.97 0.10 -5.59
CA ASP A 578 6.82 -0.55 -6.20
C ASP A 578 5.59 0.33 -6.07
N SER A 579 4.71 0.26 -7.07
CA SER A 579 3.42 0.93 -7.04
C SER A 579 2.31 0.02 -7.55
N VAL A 580 1.14 0.17 -6.96
CA VAL A 580 -0.05 -0.56 -7.36
C VAL A 580 -1.28 0.32 -7.23
N ILE A 581 -2.18 0.23 -8.19
CA ILE A 581 -3.50 0.86 -8.10
C ILE A 581 -4.46 -0.16 -7.51
N ALA A 582 -4.97 0.16 -6.34
CA ALA A 582 -5.85 -0.70 -5.57
C ALA A 582 -7.22 -0.06 -5.35
N LYS A 583 -8.18 -0.86 -4.97
CA LYS A 583 -9.55 -0.46 -4.67
C LYS A 583 -9.97 -1.03 -3.32
N LEU A 584 -10.58 -0.19 -2.50
CA LEU A 584 -11.32 -0.64 -1.33
C LEU A 584 -12.79 -0.82 -1.73
N ASN A 585 -13.18 -2.08 -1.95
CA ASN A 585 -14.53 -2.41 -2.35
C ASN A 585 -15.38 -2.75 -1.13
N LEU A 586 -16.20 -1.80 -0.69
CA LEU A 586 -17.18 -1.94 0.39
C LEU A 586 -18.62 -1.89 -0.16
N SER A 587 -18.82 -2.11 -1.47
CA SER A 587 -20.15 -2.14 -2.06
C SER A 587 -20.99 -3.26 -1.42
N GLY A 588 -22.24 -2.95 -1.09
CA GLY A 588 -23.13 -3.86 -0.38
C GLY A 588 -22.94 -3.91 1.14
N MET A 589 -22.07 -3.07 1.73
CA MET A 589 -21.82 -2.97 3.17
C MET A 589 -22.10 -1.56 3.72
N PRO A 590 -23.30 -0.99 3.57
CA PRO A 590 -23.60 0.38 3.98
C PRO A 590 -23.49 0.57 5.50
N ASP A 591 -23.74 -0.47 6.26
CA ASP A 591 -23.58 -0.54 7.72
C ASP A 591 -22.10 -0.38 8.14
N ILE A 592 -21.21 -1.09 7.50
CA ILE A 592 -19.75 -0.97 7.74
C ILE A 592 -19.26 0.43 7.33
N ILE A 593 -19.66 0.93 6.16
CA ILE A 593 -19.29 2.28 5.70
C ILE A 593 -19.74 3.34 6.72
N LYS A 594 -20.93 3.20 7.30
CA LYS A 594 -21.46 4.10 8.31
C LYS A 594 -20.61 4.13 9.59
N VAL A 595 -20.04 3.00 9.98
CA VAL A 595 -19.12 2.91 11.13
C VAL A 595 -17.74 3.49 10.79
N LEU A 596 -17.22 3.26 9.59
CA LEU A 596 -15.89 3.69 9.17
C LEU A 596 -15.80 5.17 8.78
N SER A 597 -16.94 5.86 8.62
CA SER A 597 -17.02 7.24 8.12
C SER A 597 -17.97 8.07 8.97
N GLY A 598 -17.42 8.76 9.97
CA GLY A 598 -18.20 9.73 10.76
C GLY A 598 -18.64 10.92 9.91
N ARG A 599 -19.96 11.21 9.95
CA ARG A 599 -20.54 12.45 9.45
C ARG A 599 -21.32 13.08 10.58
N THR A 600 -21.50 14.39 10.57
CA THR A 600 -22.21 15.11 11.61
C THR A 600 -23.55 14.45 11.99
N GLU A 601 -24.32 14.04 10.98
CA GLU A 601 -25.62 13.38 11.17
C GLU A 601 -25.48 11.99 11.82
N THR A 602 -24.52 11.18 11.38
CA THR A 602 -24.32 9.82 11.90
C THR A 602 -23.67 9.83 13.28
N VAL A 603 -22.84 10.82 13.58
CA VAL A 603 -22.28 11.04 14.93
C VAL A 603 -23.38 11.45 15.90
N ALA A 604 -24.31 12.35 15.51
CA ALA A 604 -25.45 12.71 16.32
C ALA A 604 -26.39 11.51 16.57
N GLU A 605 -26.67 10.70 15.54
CA GLU A 605 -27.45 9.46 15.66
C GLU A 605 -26.81 8.47 16.64
N MET A 606 -25.49 8.27 16.56
CA MET A 606 -24.75 7.45 17.52
C MET A 606 -24.85 8.02 18.94
N GLY A 607 -24.71 9.34 19.11
CA GLY A 607 -24.83 10.01 20.40
C GLY A 607 -26.18 9.74 21.06
N ALA A 608 -27.28 9.94 20.32
CA ALA A 608 -28.63 9.68 20.81
C ALA A 608 -28.86 8.19 21.18
N LEU A 609 -28.29 7.26 20.44
CA LEU A 609 -28.35 5.83 20.78
C LEU A 609 -27.61 5.53 22.06
N ARG A 610 -26.39 6.09 22.24
CA ARG A 610 -25.58 5.90 23.44
C ARG A 610 -26.19 6.51 24.69
N GLU A 611 -26.82 7.67 24.61
CA GLU A 611 -27.58 8.25 25.71
C GLU A 611 -28.75 7.35 26.16
N ARG A 612 -29.37 6.69 25.21
CA ARG A 612 -30.54 5.82 25.49
C ARG A 612 -30.15 4.42 25.94
N LEU A 613 -29.12 3.80 25.35
CA LEU A 613 -28.81 2.39 25.52
C LEU A 613 -27.52 2.14 26.35
N GLY A 614 -26.73 3.18 26.59
CA GLY A 614 -25.46 3.07 27.30
C GLY A 614 -24.25 3.17 26.38
N ASN A 615 -23.06 3.19 26.99
CA ASN A 615 -21.79 3.40 26.30
C ASN A 615 -21.15 2.12 25.76
N ASP A 616 -21.65 0.93 26.17
CA ASP A 616 -21.11 -0.33 25.68
C ASP A 616 -21.42 -0.50 24.18
N PRO A 617 -20.42 -0.73 23.33
CA PRO A 617 -20.65 -0.99 21.91
C PRO A 617 -21.62 -2.14 21.65
N ALA A 618 -21.68 -3.14 22.53
CA ALA A 618 -22.60 -4.27 22.39
C ALA A 618 -24.07 -3.84 22.38
N ASP A 619 -24.41 -2.73 23.05
CA ASP A 619 -25.79 -2.26 23.19
C ASP A 619 -26.20 -1.33 22.04
N TRP A 620 -25.36 -0.37 21.65
CA TRP A 620 -25.72 0.68 20.69
C TRP A 620 -25.32 0.38 19.23
N LEU A 621 -24.25 -0.39 19.00
CA LEU A 621 -23.71 -0.60 17.66
C LEU A 621 -24.64 -1.45 16.76
N PRO A 622 -25.27 -2.55 17.23
CA PRO A 622 -26.17 -3.33 16.39
C PRO A 622 -27.36 -2.51 15.85
N PRO A 623 -28.14 -1.77 16.66
CA PRO A 623 -29.22 -0.94 16.13
C PRO A 623 -28.71 0.21 15.24
N PHE A 624 -27.54 0.77 15.51
CA PHE A 624 -26.90 1.78 14.67
C PHE A 624 -26.58 1.26 13.26
N MET A 625 -26.09 0.03 13.16
CA MET A 625 -25.77 -0.63 11.88
C MET A 625 -27.05 -1.02 11.13
N GLN A 626 -28.07 -1.55 11.82
CA GLN A 626 -29.34 -1.96 11.22
C GLN A 626 -30.05 -0.80 10.52
N ALA A 627 -30.05 0.38 11.10
CA ALA A 627 -30.64 1.58 10.50
C ALA A 627 -30.00 1.97 9.15
N ALA A 628 -28.77 1.56 8.87
CA ALA A 628 -28.11 1.78 7.57
C ALA A 628 -28.60 0.79 6.51
N LEU A 629 -28.86 -0.46 6.90
CA LEU A 629 -29.36 -1.50 6.00
C LEU A 629 -30.80 -1.21 5.54
N GLU A 630 -31.61 -0.60 6.41
CA GLU A 630 -32.99 -0.21 6.09
C GLU A 630 -33.06 0.99 5.12
N LYS A 631 -32.14 1.95 5.23
CA LYS A 631 -32.03 3.10 4.31
C LYS A 631 -31.41 2.75 2.95
N GLY A 632 -30.71 1.64 2.85
CA GLY A 632 -30.04 1.15 1.63
C GLY A 632 -30.90 0.20 0.78
N ARG A 633 -32.09 -0.18 1.27
CA ARG A 633 -33.12 -0.92 0.54
C ARG A 633 -34.14 0.06 -0.06
#